data_aceabb5ae44549aceebf7112e7673cc6
#
_entry.id   aceabb5ae44549aceebf7112e7673cc6
#
_cell.length_a   1.000
_cell.length_b   1.000
_cell.length_c   1.000
_cell.angle_alpha   90.00
_cell.angle_beta   90.00
_cell.angle_gamma   90.00
#
_symmetry.space_group_name_H-M   'P 1'
#
loop_
_entity.id
_entity.type
_entity.pdbx_description
1 polymer ?
#
loop_
_entity_poly.entity_id
_entity_poly.type
_entity_poly.pdbx_seq_one_letter_code
_entity_poly.pdbx_strand_id
1 'polypeptide(L)'
;FSFLPYAPFTTELAKNAFFHGKDVLAHIPMQSFEPKNLGKDGLTWAMDKSELTEKLIAQIAEVPHAIGMNNHMGSLLTQDRESMQWVVAALQGSTTEGMFFLDSRTTKYTVAEAVAFESGLATARRDVFFDHTDDEQVIKEQFQSLVSLAKEKGFAIGIGHPKRNTLKVLLEVLSQLDDYGVVLVPLSKQLLKKLPIPEPLQSSGDGSTTHK
;
A
#
# COMPACT_ATOMS: atom_id res chain seq x y z
N PHE A 1 1.81 8.92 0.95
CA PHE A 1 3.06 8.96 0.17
C PHE A 1 3.84 7.67 0.40
N SER A 2 4.51 7.18 -0.66
CA SER A 2 5.34 5.95 -0.60
C SER A 2 6.79 6.29 -0.88
N PHE A 3 7.69 5.78 -0.04
CA PHE A 3 9.13 6.09 -0.10
C PHE A 3 9.94 4.80 -0.26
N LEU A 4 10.87 4.80 -1.23
CA LEU A 4 11.83 3.71 -1.40
C LEU A 4 12.76 3.66 -0.19
N PRO A 5 13.01 2.50 0.43
CA PRO A 5 14.07 2.32 1.43
C PRO A 5 15.43 2.71 0.84
N TYR A 6 16.33 3.17 1.68
CA TYR A 6 17.72 3.50 1.31
C TYR A 6 17.90 4.59 0.23
N ALA A 7 16.83 5.28 -0.21
CA ALA A 7 16.99 6.44 -1.08
C ALA A 7 17.52 7.65 -0.29
N PRO A 8 18.27 8.57 -0.93
CA PRO A 8 18.99 9.63 -0.22
C PRO A 8 18.12 10.52 0.69
N PHE A 9 16.86 10.73 0.34
CA PHE A 9 15.95 11.63 1.07
C PHE A 9 14.80 10.91 1.76
N THR A 10 14.83 9.58 1.84
CA THR A 10 13.73 8.78 2.40
C THR A 10 13.33 9.23 3.80
N THR A 11 14.30 9.31 4.71
CA THR A 11 14.04 9.68 6.11
C THR A 11 13.48 11.09 6.24
N GLU A 12 14.05 12.06 5.52
CA GLU A 12 13.61 13.46 5.56
C GLU A 12 12.20 13.63 5.01
N LEU A 13 11.95 13.09 3.81
CA LEU A 13 10.67 13.21 3.13
C LEU A 13 9.56 12.43 3.83
N ALA A 14 9.83 11.25 4.38
CA ALA A 14 8.87 10.48 5.15
C ALA A 14 8.44 11.22 6.43
N LYS A 15 9.40 11.78 7.18
CA LYS A 15 9.11 12.64 8.35
C LYS A 15 8.30 13.87 7.95
N ASN A 16 8.69 14.54 6.86
CA ASN A 16 7.96 15.72 6.37
C ASN A 16 6.52 15.38 6.01
N ALA A 17 6.28 14.29 5.29
CA ALA A 17 4.94 13.81 4.97
C ALA A 17 4.11 13.54 6.23
N PHE A 18 4.69 12.84 7.21
CA PHE A 18 4.05 12.54 8.49
C PHE A 18 3.66 13.82 9.25
N PHE A 19 4.56 14.79 9.42
CA PHE A 19 4.26 16.04 10.10
C PHE A 19 3.22 16.91 9.40
N HIS A 20 2.99 16.68 8.10
CA HIS A 20 1.89 17.28 7.36
C HIS A 20 0.61 16.42 7.34
N GLY A 21 0.51 15.44 8.24
CA GLY A 21 -0.68 14.60 8.40
C GLY A 21 -0.97 13.68 7.21
N LYS A 22 0.07 13.26 6.47
CA LYS A 22 -0.06 12.36 5.34
C LYS A 22 0.29 10.93 5.74
N ASP A 23 -0.43 9.96 5.19
CA ASP A 23 -0.06 8.55 5.31
C ASP A 23 1.30 8.30 4.64
N VAL A 24 2.17 7.58 5.34
CA VAL A 24 3.49 7.17 4.89
C VAL A 24 3.51 5.67 4.65
N LEU A 25 3.98 5.23 3.49
CA LEU A 25 4.13 3.83 3.14
C LEU A 25 5.59 3.53 2.79
N ALA A 26 6.05 2.33 3.12
CA ALA A 26 7.30 1.78 2.62
C ALA A 26 7.07 1.24 1.19
N HIS A 27 7.82 1.75 0.21
CA HIS A 27 7.75 1.33 -1.19
C HIS A 27 8.79 0.27 -1.47
N ILE A 28 8.43 -1.00 -1.28
CA ILE A 28 9.38 -2.12 -1.21
C ILE A 28 9.74 -2.64 -2.60
N PRO A 29 11.03 -2.63 -2.98
CA PRO A 29 11.49 -3.18 -4.25
C PRO A 29 11.26 -4.69 -4.33
N MET A 30 10.54 -5.13 -5.34
CA MET A 30 10.20 -6.52 -5.60
C MET A 30 10.57 -6.91 -7.04
N GLN A 31 11.02 -8.14 -7.24
CA GLN A 31 11.48 -8.64 -8.52
C GLN A 31 10.42 -8.58 -9.61
N SER A 32 10.80 -8.09 -10.79
CA SER A 32 10.00 -8.09 -12.01
C SER A 32 10.50 -9.14 -13.01
N PHE A 33 9.67 -9.51 -13.98
CA PHE A 33 10.07 -10.39 -15.08
C PHE A 33 11.23 -9.83 -15.88
N GLU A 34 11.18 -8.55 -16.18
CA GLU A 34 12.30 -7.89 -16.82
C GLU A 34 13.41 -7.67 -15.80
N PRO A 35 14.68 -8.00 -16.15
CA PRO A 35 15.81 -7.75 -15.27
C PRO A 35 15.98 -6.23 -15.07
N LYS A 36 15.57 -5.74 -13.92
CA LYS A 36 15.72 -4.35 -13.51
C LYS A 36 16.55 -4.28 -12.25
N ASN A 37 17.29 -3.21 -12.08
CA ASN A 37 18.00 -2.97 -10.83
C ASN A 37 17.00 -2.69 -9.72
N LEU A 38 16.88 -3.62 -8.78
CA LEU A 38 16.01 -3.49 -7.60
C LEU A 38 16.60 -2.59 -6.51
N GLY A 39 17.85 -2.18 -6.67
CA GLY A 39 18.58 -1.50 -5.61
C GLY A 39 19.05 -2.46 -4.51
N LYS A 40 19.41 -1.89 -3.37
CA LYS A 40 19.88 -2.63 -2.21
C LYS A 40 18.73 -3.43 -1.61
N ASP A 41 18.99 -4.72 -1.36
CA ASP A 41 18.10 -5.63 -0.62
C ASP A 41 16.68 -5.84 -1.23
N GLY A 42 16.49 -5.55 -2.52
CA GLY A 42 15.21 -5.83 -3.19
C GLY A 42 14.81 -7.31 -3.07
N LEU A 43 13.52 -7.55 -2.84
CA LEU A 43 12.99 -8.90 -2.62
C LEU A 43 12.93 -9.68 -3.93
N THR A 44 13.45 -10.90 -3.93
CA THR A 44 13.50 -11.78 -5.10
C THR A 44 12.84 -13.13 -4.85
N TRP A 45 12.37 -13.73 -5.91
CA TRP A 45 11.77 -15.07 -5.89
C TRP A 45 12.72 -16.18 -5.41
N ALA A 46 14.03 -15.99 -5.54
CA ALA A 46 15.02 -16.98 -5.12
C ALA A 46 15.30 -17.00 -3.60
N MET A 47 14.77 -16.03 -2.85
CA MET A 47 14.93 -15.94 -1.40
C MET A 47 14.10 -17.00 -0.70
N ASP A 48 14.62 -17.57 0.38
CA ASP A 48 13.82 -18.34 1.31
C ASP A 48 13.02 -17.43 2.25
N LYS A 49 12.14 -18.01 3.05
CA LYS A 49 11.26 -17.29 3.96
C LYS A 49 12.03 -16.41 4.96
N SER A 50 13.13 -16.92 5.52
CA SER A 50 13.91 -16.18 6.53
C SER A 50 14.55 -14.95 5.91
N GLU A 51 15.27 -15.12 4.80
CA GLU A 51 15.94 -14.05 4.09
C GLU A 51 14.95 -12.99 3.61
N LEU A 52 13.81 -13.39 3.01
CA LEU A 52 12.79 -12.47 2.54
C LEU A 52 12.21 -11.67 3.70
N THR A 53 11.85 -12.32 4.81
CA THR A 53 11.28 -11.68 5.99
C THR A 53 12.24 -10.68 6.63
N GLU A 54 13.50 -11.07 6.83
CA GLU A 54 14.53 -10.21 7.43
C GLU A 54 14.76 -8.96 6.59
N LYS A 55 14.90 -9.12 5.27
CA LYS A 55 15.09 -7.98 4.35
C LYS A 55 13.86 -7.08 4.30
N LEU A 56 12.67 -7.63 4.29
CA LEU A 56 11.43 -6.85 4.30
C LEU A 56 11.33 -5.99 5.56
N ILE A 57 11.53 -6.59 6.74
CA ILE A 57 11.46 -5.85 8.02
C ILE A 57 12.54 -4.75 8.08
N ALA A 58 13.77 -5.06 7.64
CA ALA A 58 14.84 -4.07 7.59
C ALA A 58 14.49 -2.90 6.67
N GLN A 59 13.93 -3.17 5.50
CA GLN A 59 13.50 -2.12 4.56
C GLN A 59 12.35 -1.26 5.10
N ILE A 60 11.37 -1.85 5.78
CA ILE A 60 10.28 -1.10 6.42
C ILE A 60 10.84 -0.16 7.49
N ALA A 61 11.80 -0.63 8.29
CA ALA A 61 12.43 0.18 9.35
C ALA A 61 13.18 1.42 8.82
N GLU A 62 13.64 1.41 7.57
CA GLU A 62 14.27 2.57 6.93
C GLU A 62 13.30 3.71 6.57
N VAL A 63 11.98 3.44 6.61
CA VAL A 63 10.96 4.44 6.28
C VAL A 63 10.24 4.87 7.56
N PRO A 64 10.65 5.98 8.19
CA PRO A 64 10.03 6.44 9.43
C PRO A 64 8.54 6.69 9.27
N HIS A 65 7.77 6.34 10.30
CA HIS A 65 6.31 6.52 10.35
C HIS A 65 5.52 5.74 9.29
N ALA A 66 6.11 4.72 8.66
CA ALA A 66 5.37 3.87 7.73
C ALA A 66 4.24 3.14 8.48
N ILE A 67 3.01 3.27 7.96
CA ILE A 67 1.80 2.62 8.47
C ILE A 67 1.32 1.49 7.56
N GLY A 68 2.07 1.20 6.52
CA GLY A 68 1.80 0.16 5.54
C GLY A 68 2.90 0.12 4.49
N MET A 69 2.76 -0.78 3.56
CA MET A 69 3.67 -0.87 2.42
C MET A 69 2.94 -1.06 1.09
N ASN A 70 3.66 -0.80 0.01
CA ASN A 70 3.28 -1.21 -1.33
C ASN A 70 4.50 -1.69 -2.13
N ASN A 71 4.26 -2.47 -3.18
CA ASN A 71 5.36 -2.96 -4.02
C ASN A 71 5.84 -1.92 -5.02
N HIS A 72 7.16 -1.70 -5.07
CA HIS A 72 7.87 -1.11 -6.20
C HIS A 72 8.20 -2.21 -7.20
N MET A 73 7.81 -2.05 -8.49
CA MET A 73 7.90 -3.15 -9.46
C MET A 73 7.13 -4.39 -8.98
N GLY A 74 7.72 -5.58 -9.04
CA GLY A 74 7.14 -6.80 -8.47
C GLY A 74 6.34 -7.64 -9.45
N SER A 75 6.43 -7.40 -10.77
CA SER A 75 5.62 -8.14 -11.74
C SER A 75 5.91 -9.65 -11.78
N LEU A 76 7.03 -10.12 -11.22
CA LEU A 76 7.32 -11.54 -10.99
C LEU A 76 6.89 -11.95 -9.56
N LEU A 77 7.46 -11.30 -8.54
CA LEU A 77 7.30 -11.74 -7.15
C LEU A 77 5.83 -11.70 -6.69
N THR A 78 5.06 -10.69 -7.11
CA THR A 78 3.64 -10.58 -6.71
C THR A 78 2.72 -11.65 -7.32
N GLN A 79 3.22 -12.47 -8.25
CA GLN A 79 2.49 -13.62 -8.78
C GLN A 79 2.78 -14.91 -8.00
N ASP A 80 3.86 -14.93 -7.21
CA ASP A 80 4.21 -16.08 -6.39
C ASP A 80 3.46 -16.05 -5.06
N ARG A 81 2.52 -16.99 -4.93
CA ARG A 81 1.64 -17.04 -3.77
C ARG A 81 2.40 -17.30 -2.47
N GLU A 82 3.41 -18.14 -2.51
CA GLU A 82 4.18 -18.49 -1.34
C GLU A 82 5.00 -17.31 -0.82
N SER A 83 5.72 -16.61 -1.71
CA SER A 83 6.44 -15.39 -1.36
C SER A 83 5.50 -14.33 -0.81
N MET A 84 4.30 -14.16 -1.40
CA MET A 84 3.32 -13.20 -0.89
C MET A 84 2.73 -13.59 0.46
N GLN A 85 2.59 -14.89 0.77
CA GLN A 85 2.23 -15.36 2.11
C GLN A 85 3.30 -14.99 3.14
N TRP A 86 4.59 -15.09 2.79
CA TRP A 86 5.68 -14.67 3.68
C TRP A 86 5.69 -13.16 3.90
N VAL A 87 5.48 -12.37 2.85
CA VAL A 87 5.33 -10.90 2.96
C VAL A 87 4.18 -10.54 3.90
N VAL A 88 3.01 -11.16 3.71
CA VAL A 88 1.82 -10.89 4.53
C VAL A 88 2.06 -11.32 5.98
N ALA A 89 2.64 -12.50 6.22
CA ALA A 89 2.97 -12.96 7.56
C ALA A 89 3.96 -12.03 8.27
N ALA A 90 4.94 -11.49 7.54
CA ALA A 90 5.86 -10.49 8.09
C ALA A 90 5.14 -9.18 8.47
N LEU A 91 4.14 -8.74 7.71
CA LEU A 91 3.35 -7.54 8.03
C LEU A 91 2.40 -7.74 9.22
N GLN A 92 2.06 -8.97 9.56
CA GLN A 92 1.27 -9.34 10.74
C GLN A 92 2.12 -9.61 11.98
N GLY A 93 3.44 -9.48 11.86
CA GLY A 93 4.37 -9.65 12.98
C GLY A 93 4.29 -8.49 14.01
N SER A 94 4.81 -8.72 15.20
CA SER A 94 4.75 -7.75 16.31
C SER A 94 5.43 -6.40 16.02
N THR A 95 6.45 -6.38 15.17
CA THR A 95 7.18 -5.16 14.78
C THR A 95 6.46 -4.33 13.72
N THR A 96 5.47 -4.92 13.07
CA THR A 96 4.69 -4.33 11.96
C THR A 96 3.21 -4.37 12.23
N GLU A 97 2.81 -4.57 13.50
CA GLU A 97 1.42 -4.63 13.92
C GLU A 97 0.63 -3.40 13.46
N GLY A 98 -0.55 -3.64 12.88
CA GLY A 98 -1.41 -2.58 12.35
C GLY A 98 -1.04 -2.07 10.95
N MET A 99 0.03 -2.58 10.34
CA MET A 99 0.35 -2.24 8.96
C MET A 99 -0.64 -2.86 7.97
N PHE A 100 -0.77 -2.22 6.82
CA PHE A 100 -1.56 -2.70 5.70
C PHE A 100 -0.71 -2.89 4.44
N PHE A 101 -1.24 -3.63 3.48
CA PHE A 101 -0.64 -3.84 2.18
C PHE A 101 -1.46 -3.18 1.07
N LEU A 102 -0.81 -2.38 0.22
CA LEU A 102 -1.40 -1.81 -0.99
C LEU A 102 -0.74 -2.46 -2.22
N ASP A 103 -1.48 -3.29 -2.95
CA ASP A 103 -1.00 -3.85 -4.21
C ASP A 103 -0.91 -2.76 -5.29
N SER A 104 0.30 -2.41 -5.71
CA SER A 104 0.54 -1.45 -6.80
C SER A 104 0.11 -2.01 -8.17
N ARG A 105 -0.21 -3.31 -8.22
CA ARG A 105 -0.75 -4.00 -9.41
C ARG A 105 0.08 -3.75 -10.67
N THR A 106 1.37 -4.03 -10.58
CA THR A 106 2.32 -3.91 -11.70
C THR A 106 2.15 -4.99 -12.76
N THR A 107 1.36 -6.01 -12.46
CA THR A 107 0.87 -7.04 -13.38
C THR A 107 -0.61 -7.33 -13.10
N LYS A 108 -1.36 -7.72 -14.14
CA LYS A 108 -2.75 -8.17 -13.97
C LYS A 108 -2.87 -9.54 -13.28
N TYR A 109 -1.77 -10.27 -13.20
CA TYR A 109 -1.70 -11.63 -12.63
C TYR A 109 -1.27 -11.64 -11.16
N THR A 110 -1.11 -10.48 -10.53
CA THR A 110 -0.77 -10.39 -9.11
C THR A 110 -1.78 -11.16 -8.26
N VAL A 111 -1.29 -11.88 -7.25
CA VAL A 111 -2.09 -12.53 -6.22
C VAL A 111 -1.97 -11.81 -4.87
N ALA A 112 -1.22 -10.72 -4.82
CA ALA A 112 -0.82 -10.06 -3.58
C ALA A 112 -2.02 -9.55 -2.75
N GLU A 113 -2.97 -8.81 -3.37
CA GLU A 113 -4.19 -8.37 -2.68
C GLU A 113 -5.01 -9.58 -2.17
N ALA A 114 -5.16 -10.62 -3.00
CA ALA A 114 -5.95 -11.80 -2.63
C ALA A 114 -5.33 -12.54 -1.43
N VAL A 115 -4.00 -12.75 -1.42
CA VAL A 115 -3.29 -13.38 -0.31
C VAL A 115 -3.41 -12.54 0.96
N ALA A 116 -3.25 -11.24 0.87
CA ALA A 116 -3.41 -10.34 2.01
C ALA A 116 -4.83 -10.38 2.58
N PHE A 117 -5.84 -10.33 1.73
CA PHE A 117 -7.25 -10.41 2.12
C PHE A 117 -7.59 -11.74 2.79
N GLU A 118 -7.20 -12.86 2.20
CA GLU A 118 -7.42 -14.21 2.74
C GLU A 118 -6.75 -14.41 4.11
N SER A 119 -5.64 -13.72 4.35
CA SER A 119 -4.92 -13.75 5.63
C SER A 119 -5.47 -12.76 6.67
N GLY A 120 -6.52 -12.02 6.34
CA GLY A 120 -7.11 -11.02 7.24
C GLY A 120 -6.26 -9.74 7.38
N LEU A 121 -5.26 -9.52 6.54
CA LEU A 121 -4.49 -8.28 6.53
C LEU A 121 -5.31 -7.18 5.83
N ALA A 122 -5.33 -5.99 6.42
CA ALA A 122 -5.92 -4.82 5.77
C ALA A 122 -5.22 -4.58 4.43
N THR A 123 -5.99 -4.54 3.34
CA THR A 123 -5.43 -4.47 1.99
C THR A 123 -6.33 -3.74 1.01
N ALA A 124 -5.72 -3.18 0.00
CA ALA A 124 -6.37 -2.67 -1.20
C ALA A 124 -5.42 -2.83 -2.39
N ARG A 125 -5.92 -2.49 -3.57
CA ARG A 125 -5.10 -2.41 -4.79
C ARG A 125 -5.30 -1.09 -5.51
N ARG A 126 -4.36 -0.73 -6.34
CA ARG A 126 -4.45 0.37 -7.27
C ARG A 126 -5.55 0.11 -8.32
N ASP A 127 -6.40 1.08 -8.54
CA ASP A 127 -7.36 1.10 -9.64
C ASP A 127 -6.77 1.75 -10.91
N VAL A 128 -6.13 2.92 -10.76
CA VAL A 128 -5.61 3.70 -11.89
C VAL A 128 -4.14 4.03 -11.72
N PHE A 129 -3.39 3.94 -12.82
CA PHE A 129 -1.98 4.35 -12.90
C PHE A 129 -1.88 5.61 -13.75
N PHE A 130 -1.52 6.75 -13.13
CA PHE A 130 -1.60 8.04 -13.80
C PHE A 130 -0.58 8.23 -14.91
N ASP A 131 0.66 7.84 -14.69
CA ASP A 131 1.80 8.28 -15.46
C ASP A 131 2.60 7.14 -16.09
N HIS A 132 1.89 6.11 -16.57
CA HIS A 132 2.48 5.08 -17.42
C HIS A 132 3.08 5.70 -18.71
N THR A 133 2.46 6.76 -19.21
CA THR A 133 3.00 7.66 -20.22
C THR A 133 3.20 9.03 -19.58
N ASP A 134 4.38 9.63 -19.72
CA ASP A 134 4.70 10.94 -19.15
C ASP A 134 4.18 12.07 -20.07
N ASP A 135 2.85 12.17 -20.17
CA ASP A 135 2.11 13.13 -20.97
C ASP A 135 0.97 13.74 -20.16
N GLU A 136 0.85 15.06 -20.14
CA GLU A 136 -0.15 15.77 -19.34
C GLU A 136 -1.58 15.40 -19.70
N GLN A 137 -1.87 15.21 -20.99
CA GLN A 137 -3.21 14.88 -21.45
C GLN A 137 -3.59 13.46 -21.01
N VAL A 138 -2.67 12.50 -21.16
CA VAL A 138 -2.86 11.12 -20.70
C VAL A 138 -3.08 11.08 -19.20
N ILE A 139 -2.30 11.84 -18.42
CA ILE A 139 -2.45 11.90 -16.95
C ILE A 139 -3.82 12.48 -16.57
N LYS A 140 -4.31 13.53 -17.27
CA LYS A 140 -5.66 14.07 -17.05
C LYS A 140 -6.77 13.06 -17.35
N GLU A 141 -6.64 12.30 -18.42
CA GLU A 141 -7.58 11.24 -18.79
C GLU A 141 -7.60 10.12 -17.74
N GLN A 142 -6.43 9.72 -17.23
CA GLN A 142 -6.34 8.75 -16.12
C GLN A 142 -6.98 9.29 -14.84
N PHE A 143 -6.81 10.58 -14.53
CA PHE A 143 -7.48 11.19 -13.39
C PHE A 143 -9.02 11.18 -13.55
N GLN A 144 -9.54 11.52 -14.73
CA GLN A 144 -10.98 11.43 -15.01
C GLN A 144 -11.51 9.99 -14.86
N SER A 145 -10.73 9.00 -15.29
CA SER A 145 -11.04 7.58 -15.10
C SER A 145 -11.10 7.22 -13.61
N LEU A 146 -10.17 7.75 -12.80
CA LEU A 146 -10.18 7.57 -11.34
C LEU A 146 -11.44 8.17 -10.71
N VAL A 147 -11.81 9.39 -11.09
CA VAL A 147 -13.04 10.05 -10.61
C VAL A 147 -14.29 9.24 -10.96
N SER A 148 -14.37 8.74 -12.19
CA SER A 148 -15.50 7.91 -12.64
C SER A 148 -15.61 6.63 -11.82
N LEU A 149 -14.50 5.93 -11.60
CA LEU A 149 -14.46 4.74 -10.76
C LEU A 149 -14.81 5.02 -9.29
N ALA A 150 -14.35 6.16 -8.76
CA ALA A 150 -14.68 6.57 -7.40
C ALA A 150 -16.18 6.82 -7.22
N LYS A 151 -16.84 7.43 -8.20
CA LYS A 151 -18.30 7.65 -8.20
C LYS A 151 -19.08 6.33 -8.32
N GLU A 152 -18.60 5.41 -9.14
CA GLU A 152 -19.25 4.11 -9.34
C GLU A 152 -19.12 3.20 -8.11
N LYS A 153 -17.92 3.12 -7.52
CA LYS A 153 -17.59 2.15 -6.46
C LYS A 153 -17.63 2.74 -5.05
N GLY A 154 -17.80 4.05 -4.91
CA GLY A 154 -17.72 4.78 -3.65
C GLY A 154 -16.29 5.17 -3.24
N PHE A 155 -15.25 4.58 -3.83
CA PHE A 155 -13.85 5.00 -3.71
C PHE A 155 -13.01 4.42 -4.84
N ALA A 156 -11.86 5.04 -5.13
CA ALA A 156 -10.85 4.49 -6.04
C ALA A 156 -9.45 4.98 -5.65
N ILE A 157 -8.43 4.19 -5.99
CA ILE A 157 -7.03 4.47 -5.66
C ILE A 157 -6.24 4.70 -6.94
N GLY A 158 -5.64 5.88 -7.07
CA GLY A 158 -4.69 6.22 -8.11
C GLY A 158 -3.26 6.20 -7.60
N ILE A 159 -2.31 5.75 -8.43
CA ILE A 159 -0.87 5.83 -8.18
C ILE A 159 -0.21 6.62 -9.30
N GLY A 160 0.74 7.46 -8.94
CA GLY A 160 1.62 8.19 -9.83
C GLY A 160 2.98 8.43 -9.21
N HIS A 161 3.95 8.84 -10.02
CA HIS A 161 5.30 9.18 -9.58
C HIS A 161 5.49 10.69 -9.55
N PRO A 162 6.47 11.22 -8.80
CA PRO A 162 6.72 12.65 -8.70
C PRO A 162 7.43 13.20 -9.95
N LYS A 163 6.92 12.86 -11.14
CA LYS A 163 7.37 13.43 -12.42
C LYS A 163 6.81 14.84 -12.58
N ARG A 164 7.49 15.65 -13.38
CA ARG A 164 7.10 17.05 -13.60
C ARG A 164 5.66 17.18 -14.10
N ASN A 165 5.29 16.38 -15.11
CA ASN A 165 3.96 16.45 -15.72
C ASN A 165 2.90 15.92 -14.75
N THR A 166 3.18 14.84 -14.00
CA THR A 166 2.29 14.30 -12.97
C THR A 166 2.02 15.33 -11.88
N LEU A 167 3.06 15.95 -11.34
CA LEU A 167 2.90 16.99 -10.31
C LEU A 167 2.11 18.19 -10.82
N LYS A 168 2.40 18.66 -12.04
CA LYS A 168 1.67 19.79 -12.66
C LYS A 168 0.18 19.49 -12.78
N VAL A 169 -0.18 18.33 -13.34
CA VAL A 169 -1.57 17.93 -13.51
C VAL A 169 -2.26 17.72 -12.18
N LEU A 170 -1.62 17.03 -11.22
CA LEU A 170 -2.23 16.81 -9.90
C LEU A 170 -2.47 18.11 -9.15
N LEU A 171 -1.56 19.08 -9.20
CA LEU A 171 -1.79 20.42 -8.60
C LEU A 171 -3.01 21.11 -9.19
N GLU A 172 -3.21 21.01 -10.51
CA GLU A 172 -4.39 21.56 -11.18
C GLU A 172 -5.69 20.87 -10.74
N VAL A 173 -5.75 19.53 -10.92
CA VAL A 173 -7.00 18.78 -10.71
C VAL A 173 -7.39 18.62 -9.24
N LEU A 174 -6.42 18.56 -8.33
CA LEU A 174 -6.70 18.46 -6.89
C LEU A 174 -7.31 19.76 -6.32
N SER A 175 -7.06 20.90 -6.94
CA SER A 175 -7.74 22.16 -6.56
C SER A 175 -9.21 22.24 -7.01
N GLN A 176 -9.65 21.30 -7.86
CA GLN A 176 -10.97 21.26 -8.49
C GLN A 176 -11.81 20.04 -8.06
N LEU A 177 -11.43 19.36 -6.97
CA LEU A 177 -12.11 18.12 -6.55
C LEU A 177 -13.61 18.31 -6.30
N ASP A 178 -14.02 19.45 -5.77
CA ASP A 178 -15.44 19.77 -5.54
C ASP A 178 -16.22 19.81 -6.85
N ASP A 179 -15.65 20.35 -7.93
CA ASP A 179 -16.27 20.38 -9.26
C ASP A 179 -16.46 18.96 -9.82
N TYR A 180 -15.55 18.06 -9.47
CA TYR A 180 -15.67 16.64 -9.81
C TYR A 180 -16.65 15.88 -8.88
N GLY A 181 -17.11 16.48 -7.78
CA GLY A 181 -17.99 15.83 -6.81
C GLY A 181 -17.35 14.66 -6.07
N VAL A 182 -16.05 14.74 -5.79
CA VAL A 182 -15.26 13.76 -5.06
C VAL A 182 -14.37 14.45 -4.02
N VAL A 183 -13.92 13.70 -3.04
CA VAL A 183 -12.99 14.18 -1.99
C VAL A 183 -11.76 13.30 -1.90
N LEU A 184 -10.62 13.91 -1.62
CA LEU A 184 -9.41 13.17 -1.31
C LEU A 184 -9.41 12.74 0.16
N VAL A 185 -9.20 11.46 0.40
CA VAL A 185 -9.15 10.91 1.76
C VAL A 185 -7.84 10.17 2.01
N PRO A 186 -7.32 10.15 3.25
CA PRO A 186 -6.20 9.29 3.61
C PRO A 186 -6.53 7.83 3.33
N LEU A 187 -5.56 7.08 2.78
CA LEU A 187 -5.72 5.67 2.46
C LEU A 187 -6.05 4.83 3.70
N SER A 188 -5.38 5.13 4.82
CA SER A 188 -5.63 4.49 6.12
C SER A 188 -7.11 4.54 6.54
N LYS A 189 -7.78 5.67 6.34
CA LYS A 189 -9.21 5.80 6.67
C LYS A 189 -10.11 4.91 5.82
N GLN A 190 -9.71 4.61 4.58
CA GLN A 190 -10.47 3.69 3.72
C GLN A 190 -10.26 2.23 4.12
N LEU A 191 -9.04 1.87 4.50
CA LEU A 191 -8.69 0.51 4.88
C LEU A 191 -9.29 0.12 6.23
N LEU A 192 -9.25 1.02 7.21
CA LEU A 192 -9.83 0.79 8.54
C LEU A 192 -11.36 0.60 8.50
N LYS A 193 -12.07 1.18 7.53
CA LYS A 193 -13.50 0.93 7.34
C LYS A 193 -13.83 -0.48 6.83
N LYS A 194 -12.88 -1.18 6.24
CA LYS A 194 -13.04 -2.52 5.69
C LYS A 194 -12.69 -3.63 6.67
N LEU A 195 -12.04 -3.32 7.78
CA LEU A 195 -11.78 -4.30 8.82
C LEU A 195 -13.09 -4.66 9.51
N PRO A 196 -13.43 -5.95 9.68
CA PRO A 196 -14.55 -6.35 10.52
C PRO A 196 -14.31 -5.78 11.92
N ILE A 197 -15.30 -5.09 12.46
CA ILE A 197 -15.25 -4.62 13.85
C ILE A 197 -15.13 -5.89 14.71
N PRO A 198 -14.08 -6.06 15.54
CA PRO A 198 -14.01 -7.20 16.44
C PRO A 198 -15.27 -7.22 17.28
N GLU A 199 -15.98 -8.35 17.32
CA GLU A 199 -17.09 -8.50 18.25
C GLU A 199 -16.57 -8.24 19.68
N PRO A 200 -17.30 -7.45 20.49
CA PRO A 200 -16.91 -7.24 21.87
C PRO A 200 -16.82 -8.59 22.55
N LEU A 201 -15.69 -8.86 23.20
CA LEU A 201 -15.48 -10.07 24.00
C LEU A 201 -16.71 -10.23 24.92
N GLN A 202 -17.50 -11.27 24.69
CA GLN A 202 -18.57 -11.64 25.60
C GLN A 202 -17.92 -11.91 26.96
N SER A 203 -18.19 -11.06 27.93
CA SER A 203 -17.79 -11.32 29.31
C SER A 203 -18.35 -12.67 29.71
N SER A 204 -17.49 -13.66 29.86
CA SER A 204 -17.86 -14.94 30.49
C SER A 204 -18.32 -14.62 31.89
N GLY A 205 -19.63 -14.56 32.04
CA GLY A 205 -20.27 -14.44 33.35
C GLY A 205 -19.92 -15.67 34.20
N ASP A 206 -19.05 -15.47 35.14
CA ASP A 206 -18.71 -16.44 36.16
C ASP A 206 -19.91 -16.57 37.08
N GLY A 207 -20.74 -17.59 36.80
CA GLY A 207 -21.88 -17.95 37.60
C GLY A 207 -21.46 -18.73 38.85
N SER A 208 -20.92 -18.01 39.82
CA SER A 208 -20.73 -18.58 41.17
C SER A 208 -22.10 -18.79 41.82
N THR A 209 -22.67 -19.98 41.71
CA THR A 209 -23.76 -20.44 42.55
C THR A 209 -23.24 -21.02 43.86
N THR A 210 -23.27 -20.23 44.90
CA THR A 210 -23.16 -20.71 46.29
C THR A 210 -24.43 -21.45 46.66
N HIS A 211 -24.34 -22.75 46.87
CA HIS A 211 -25.35 -23.52 47.60
C HIS A 211 -25.06 -23.45 49.10
N LYS A 212 -26.12 -23.03 49.82
CA LYS A 212 -26.36 -23.44 51.20
C LYS A 212 -27.15 -24.71 51.21
#